data_8885b6f092f2ff2f8d2785ca3ea2afcb
#
_entry.id   8885b6f092f2ff2f8d2785ca3ea2afcb
#
_cell.length_a   1.000
_cell.length_b   1.000
_cell.length_c   1.000
_cell.angle_alpha   90.00
_cell.angle_beta   90.00
_cell.angle_gamma   90.00
#
_symmetry.space_group_name_H-M   'P 1'
#
loop_
_entity.id
_entity.type
_entity.pdbx_description
1 polymer ?
#
loop_
_entity_poly.entity_id
_entity_poly.type
_entity_poly.pdbx_seq_one_letter_code
_entity_poly.pdbx_strand_id
1 'polypeptide(L)'
;MKNYKNIKVLTIIAALLIIFAPRAFSAPYQWAGTSASAFLKLGTGAPEGQALGNAYTALSHGASALFWNPAGAATNTTREVQFSFMQWYKGVGDYAIGYIQPMGKTMLGVSVRYLRLGDIDNRDEIGIPLNYAGDIMQNLVAGVSLARTFFGVLDLGGTAKYINENNAGTRHINTAFDAGAKLRLFGNRVVLGFMGQNMGDQDEVPFALRGGGAINTKYFTVAGEAVRYTDDELRYGIGVAIHIPEEVVQVATFDLRVGYYNRETTGFAESGSVADRIGLTTTSKITLGFGFYSSEIFGYGVGLDYAMMPSGVLGTAHQLAVRLQF
;
A
#
# COMPACT_ATOMS: atom_id res chain seq x y z
N MET A 1 -21.67 32.89 3.00
CA MET A 1 -20.94 32.22 1.92
C MET A 1 -20.11 30.98 2.35
N LYS A 2 -19.73 30.80 3.61
CA LYS A 2 -18.99 29.59 4.10
C LYS A 2 -19.80 28.29 4.04
N ASN A 3 -21.11 28.32 4.28
CA ASN A 3 -21.95 27.11 4.33
C ASN A 3 -22.20 26.46 2.97
N TYR A 4 -22.23 27.20 1.87
CA TYR A 4 -22.45 26.66 0.53
C TYR A 4 -21.28 25.78 0.00
N LYS A 5 -20.05 26.08 0.39
CA LYS A 5 -18.90 25.25 0.03
C LYS A 5 -18.96 23.87 0.70
N ASN A 6 -19.37 23.83 1.96
CA ASN A 6 -19.47 22.58 2.72
C ASN A 6 -20.58 21.68 2.20
N ILE A 7 -21.72 22.24 1.76
CA ILE A 7 -22.83 21.49 1.19
C ILE A 7 -22.42 20.83 -0.13
N LYS A 8 -21.75 21.53 -1.03
CA LYS A 8 -21.27 20.96 -2.30
C LYS A 8 -20.26 19.83 -2.07
N VAL A 9 -19.39 19.96 -1.08
CA VAL A 9 -18.43 18.89 -0.73
C VAL A 9 -19.16 17.67 -0.18
N LEU A 10 -20.14 17.85 0.72
CA LEU A 10 -20.95 16.75 1.23
C LEU A 10 -21.74 16.04 0.12
N THR A 11 -22.28 16.79 -0.83
CA THR A 11 -23.04 16.21 -1.98
C THR A 11 -22.15 15.38 -2.89
N ILE A 12 -20.91 15.84 -3.13
CA ILE A 12 -19.92 15.09 -3.92
C ILE A 12 -19.51 13.80 -3.18
N ILE A 13 -19.31 13.87 -1.86
CA ILE A 13 -18.98 12.70 -1.03
C ILE A 13 -20.13 11.68 -1.06
N ALA A 14 -21.38 12.14 -0.89
CA ALA A 14 -22.55 11.28 -0.96
C ALA A 14 -22.71 10.64 -2.36
N ALA A 15 -22.45 11.38 -3.43
CA ALA A 15 -22.47 10.86 -4.79
C ALA A 15 -21.36 9.82 -5.04
N LEU A 16 -20.12 10.06 -4.54
CA LEU A 16 -19.03 9.08 -4.61
C LEU A 16 -19.36 7.80 -3.82
N LEU A 17 -19.90 7.94 -2.62
CA LEU A 17 -20.33 6.78 -1.81
C LEU A 17 -21.43 5.98 -2.51
N ILE A 18 -22.38 6.62 -3.21
CA ILE A 18 -23.46 5.97 -3.94
C ILE A 18 -22.94 5.25 -5.20
N ILE A 19 -21.96 5.83 -5.91
CA ILE A 19 -21.38 5.25 -7.13
C ILE A 19 -20.56 3.97 -6.80
N PHE A 20 -19.89 3.94 -5.65
CA PHE A 20 -19.04 2.81 -5.26
C PHE A 20 -19.75 1.74 -4.42
N ALA A 21 -20.86 2.07 -3.76
CA ALA A 21 -21.55 1.16 -2.84
C ALA A 21 -22.13 -0.14 -3.47
N PRO A 22 -22.75 -0.14 -4.67
CA PRO A 22 -23.44 -1.34 -5.14
C PRO A 22 -22.53 -2.52 -5.53
N ARG A 23 -21.31 -2.25 -5.97
CA ARG A 23 -20.39 -3.31 -6.44
C ARG A 23 -19.59 -3.97 -5.34
N ALA A 24 -19.41 -3.29 -4.19
CA ALA A 24 -18.64 -3.80 -3.07
C ALA A 24 -19.31 -4.95 -2.30
N PHE A 25 -20.64 -5.11 -2.45
CA PHE A 25 -21.44 -6.05 -1.64
C PHE A 25 -21.96 -7.27 -2.42
N SER A 26 -21.68 -7.39 -3.70
CA SER A 26 -22.34 -8.38 -4.57
C SER A 26 -21.49 -9.58 -5.00
N ALA A 27 -20.22 -9.67 -4.64
CA ALA A 27 -19.41 -10.81 -5.02
C ALA A 27 -19.51 -11.91 -3.97
N PRO A 28 -20.03 -13.10 -4.31
CA PRO A 28 -19.93 -14.24 -3.42
C PRO A 28 -18.48 -14.69 -3.31
N TYR A 29 -18.11 -15.11 -2.11
CA TYR A 29 -16.84 -15.71 -1.71
C TYR A 29 -16.38 -16.93 -2.56
N GLN A 30 -17.21 -17.36 -3.50
CA GLN A 30 -16.98 -18.52 -4.37
C GLN A 30 -15.75 -18.41 -5.30
N TRP A 31 -15.19 -17.22 -5.45
CA TRP A 31 -14.10 -16.94 -6.39
C TRP A 31 -12.75 -16.63 -5.71
N ALA A 32 -12.61 -16.99 -4.43
CA ALA A 32 -11.37 -16.77 -3.71
C ALA A 32 -10.19 -17.46 -4.39
N GLY A 33 -9.16 -16.66 -4.72
CA GLY A 33 -7.93 -17.15 -5.32
C GLY A 33 -7.98 -17.49 -6.80
N THR A 34 -9.00 -17.05 -7.52
CA THR A 34 -9.16 -17.34 -8.96
C THR A 34 -8.50 -16.33 -9.89
N SER A 35 -8.19 -15.11 -9.41
CA SER A 35 -7.54 -14.11 -10.27
C SER A 35 -6.08 -14.44 -10.52
N ALA A 36 -5.65 -14.27 -11.78
CA ALA A 36 -4.28 -14.55 -12.22
C ALA A 36 -3.27 -13.66 -11.50
N SER A 37 -3.54 -12.37 -11.39
CA SER A 37 -2.61 -11.36 -10.85
C SER A 37 -2.71 -11.20 -9.32
N ALA A 38 -2.78 -12.29 -8.56
CA ALA A 38 -2.93 -12.28 -7.10
C ALA A 38 -1.79 -11.53 -6.36
N PHE A 39 -0.60 -11.41 -6.97
CA PHE A 39 0.53 -10.65 -6.43
C PHE A 39 0.23 -9.15 -6.24
N LEU A 40 -0.77 -8.61 -6.93
CA LEU A 40 -1.20 -7.22 -6.76
C LEU A 40 -1.82 -6.93 -5.39
N LYS A 41 -2.27 -7.97 -4.66
CA LYS A 41 -2.77 -7.84 -3.28
C LYS A 41 -1.66 -7.61 -2.26
N LEU A 42 -0.40 -7.86 -2.64
CA LEU A 42 0.75 -7.62 -1.78
C LEU A 42 1.03 -6.12 -1.70
N GLY A 43 1.00 -5.56 -0.52
CA GLY A 43 1.13 -4.10 -0.29
C GLY A 43 2.57 -3.61 -0.41
N THR A 44 3.10 -3.59 -1.62
CA THR A 44 4.48 -3.21 -1.91
C THR A 44 4.61 -1.72 -2.19
N GLY A 45 5.79 -1.17 -1.94
CA GLY A 45 6.11 0.23 -2.25
C GLY A 45 5.78 1.23 -1.15
N ALA A 46 5.09 0.82 -0.07
CA ALA A 46 4.74 1.70 1.05
C ALA A 46 4.92 0.99 2.40
N PRO A 47 6.16 0.89 2.93
CA PRO A 47 6.40 0.27 4.24
C PRO A 47 5.62 0.95 5.37
N GLU A 48 5.36 2.25 5.27
CA GLU A 48 4.53 2.98 6.24
C GLU A 48 3.14 2.35 6.35
N GLY A 49 2.53 2.02 5.21
CA GLY A 49 1.22 1.38 5.18
C GLY A 49 1.24 -0.02 5.76
N GLN A 50 2.28 -0.80 5.45
CA GLN A 50 2.47 -2.14 5.99
C GLN A 50 2.65 -2.11 7.51
N ALA A 51 3.47 -1.18 8.02
CA ALA A 51 3.72 -1.02 9.45
C ALA A 51 2.46 -0.59 10.22
N LEU A 52 1.50 0.07 9.57
CA LEU A 52 0.22 0.51 10.13
C LEU A 52 -0.90 -0.54 9.94
N GLY A 53 -0.57 -1.81 9.73
CA GLY A 53 -1.58 -2.85 9.52
C GLY A 53 -2.39 -2.64 8.25
N ASN A 54 -1.79 -2.13 7.19
CA ASN A 54 -2.44 -1.74 5.94
C ASN A 54 -3.46 -0.59 6.04
N ALA A 55 -3.45 0.20 7.10
CA ALA A 55 -4.33 1.36 7.26
C ALA A 55 -3.68 2.63 6.70
N TYR A 56 -3.56 2.74 5.36
CA TYR A 56 -2.79 3.80 4.71
C TYR A 56 -3.51 4.57 3.60
N THR A 57 -4.70 4.13 3.16
CA THR A 57 -5.44 4.79 2.07
C THR A 57 -5.75 6.27 2.37
N ALA A 58 -6.01 6.61 3.63
CA ALA A 58 -6.18 8.00 4.08
C ALA A 58 -4.85 8.73 4.32
N LEU A 59 -3.77 8.00 4.64
CA LEU A 59 -2.47 8.55 5.02
C LEU A 59 -1.48 8.63 3.87
N SER A 60 -1.70 7.92 2.76
CA SER A 60 -0.77 7.85 1.62
C SER A 60 -0.30 9.24 1.20
N HIS A 61 1.00 9.38 0.95
CA HIS A 61 1.63 10.65 0.56
C HIS A 61 2.89 10.39 -0.28
N GLY A 62 3.42 11.43 -0.90
CA GLY A 62 4.66 11.33 -1.65
C GLY A 62 4.62 10.30 -2.78
N ALA A 63 5.78 9.75 -3.11
CA ALA A 63 5.93 8.71 -4.11
C ALA A 63 5.35 7.36 -3.66
N SER A 64 5.26 7.09 -2.35
CA SER A 64 4.61 5.88 -1.82
C SER A 64 3.12 5.82 -2.17
N ALA A 65 2.48 6.98 -2.38
CA ALA A 65 1.08 7.05 -2.80
C ALA A 65 0.81 6.39 -4.17
N LEU A 66 1.81 6.33 -5.05
CA LEU A 66 1.69 5.68 -6.36
C LEU A 66 1.41 4.18 -6.27
N PHE A 67 1.78 3.56 -5.16
CA PHE A 67 1.58 2.13 -4.89
C PHE A 67 0.36 1.86 -4.01
N TRP A 68 -0.27 2.90 -3.46
CA TRP A 68 -1.40 2.75 -2.54
C TRP A 68 -2.62 3.55 -3.00
N ASN A 69 -2.67 4.84 -2.70
CA ASN A 69 -3.74 5.72 -3.14
C ASN A 69 -3.14 6.94 -3.87
N PRO A 70 -3.25 7.03 -5.20
CA PRO A 70 -2.59 8.07 -5.99
C PRO A 70 -3.03 9.50 -5.62
N ALA A 71 -4.21 9.67 -5.01
CA ALA A 71 -4.64 10.97 -4.49
C ALA A 71 -3.68 11.55 -3.43
N GLY A 72 -2.93 10.66 -2.73
CA GLY A 72 -1.95 11.08 -1.74
C GLY A 72 -0.78 11.89 -2.28
N ALA A 73 -0.46 11.75 -3.57
CA ALA A 73 0.58 12.55 -4.20
C ALA A 73 0.18 14.00 -4.46
N ALA A 74 -1.13 14.34 -4.44
CA ALA A 74 -1.65 15.64 -4.85
C ALA A 74 -1.12 16.83 -4.04
N THR A 75 -0.71 16.59 -2.79
CA THR A 75 -0.25 17.64 -1.86
C THR A 75 1.26 17.88 -1.89
N ASN A 76 2.02 17.07 -2.62
CA ASN A 76 3.46 17.28 -2.74
C ASN A 76 3.78 18.55 -3.52
N THR A 77 4.79 19.26 -3.06
CA THR A 77 5.27 20.50 -3.69
C THR A 77 6.67 20.35 -4.31
N THR A 78 7.36 19.29 -3.98
CA THR A 78 8.73 18.96 -4.43
C THR A 78 8.71 17.71 -5.27
N ARG A 79 9.77 17.51 -6.06
CA ARG A 79 10.06 16.24 -6.71
C ARG A 79 10.47 15.23 -5.65
N GLU A 80 10.06 14.00 -5.85
CA GLU A 80 10.43 12.91 -4.95
C GLU A 80 10.67 11.63 -5.74
N VAL A 81 11.72 10.92 -5.40
CA VAL A 81 11.97 9.55 -5.85
C VAL A 81 12.00 8.65 -4.63
N GLN A 82 11.37 7.48 -4.74
CA GLN A 82 11.38 6.45 -3.72
C GLN A 82 11.79 5.12 -4.31
N PHE A 83 12.68 4.43 -3.61
CA PHE A 83 13.02 3.03 -3.84
C PHE A 83 12.49 2.22 -2.68
N SER A 84 11.85 1.09 -2.95
CA SER A 84 11.40 0.14 -1.93
C SER A 84 11.82 -1.26 -2.31
N PHE A 85 12.23 -2.01 -1.30
CA PHE A 85 12.56 -3.42 -1.40
C PHE A 85 11.83 -4.17 -0.31
N MET A 86 11.13 -5.23 -0.67
CA MET A 86 10.50 -6.14 0.27
C MET A 86 11.02 -7.54 0.04
N GLN A 87 11.56 -8.12 1.10
CA GLN A 87 11.93 -9.52 1.14
C GLN A 87 10.82 -10.31 1.81
N TRP A 88 10.24 -11.19 1.05
CA TRP A 88 9.33 -12.22 1.51
C TRP A 88 10.11 -13.49 1.86
N TYR A 89 9.38 -14.51 2.26
CA TYR A 89 9.93 -15.82 2.55
C TYR A 89 10.46 -16.52 1.27
N LYS A 90 11.41 -17.44 1.46
CA LYS A 90 11.92 -18.38 0.43
C LYS A 90 12.34 -17.73 -0.90
N GLY A 91 13.10 -16.64 -0.85
CA GLY A 91 13.69 -16.05 -2.04
C GLY A 91 12.76 -15.18 -2.87
N VAL A 92 11.52 -14.91 -2.39
CA VAL A 92 10.64 -13.93 -3.04
C VAL A 92 11.13 -12.52 -2.73
N GLY A 93 11.53 -11.79 -3.76
CA GLY A 93 11.89 -10.39 -3.70
C GLY A 93 10.88 -9.52 -4.45
N ASP A 94 10.51 -8.38 -3.88
CA ASP A 94 9.61 -7.41 -4.49
C ASP A 94 10.24 -6.02 -4.41
N TYR A 95 10.46 -5.41 -5.56
CA TYR A 95 11.17 -4.15 -5.77
C TYR A 95 10.20 -3.13 -6.32
N ALA A 96 10.26 -1.90 -5.82
CA ALA A 96 9.44 -0.82 -6.34
C ALA A 96 10.24 0.47 -6.45
N ILE A 97 10.01 1.21 -7.53
CA ILE A 97 10.51 2.57 -7.73
C ILE A 97 9.34 3.46 -8.11
N GLY A 98 9.21 4.60 -7.42
CA GLY A 98 8.24 5.64 -7.70
C GLY A 98 8.92 6.98 -7.86
N TYR A 99 8.45 7.78 -8.81
CA TYR A 99 8.87 9.15 -9.01
C TYR A 99 7.66 10.04 -9.16
N ILE A 100 7.65 11.18 -8.47
CA ILE A 100 6.62 12.22 -8.61
C ILE A 100 7.24 13.56 -8.93
N GLN A 101 6.54 14.32 -9.77
CA GLN A 101 6.94 15.66 -10.20
C GLN A 101 5.74 16.60 -10.19
N PRO A 102 5.84 17.76 -9.51
CA PRO A 102 4.84 18.80 -9.62
C PRO A 102 4.82 19.41 -11.04
N MET A 103 3.63 19.51 -11.62
CA MET A 103 3.35 20.16 -12.89
C MET A 103 2.27 21.23 -12.67
N GLY A 104 2.66 22.37 -12.13
CA GLY A 104 1.72 23.41 -11.72
C GLY A 104 0.83 22.98 -10.56
N LYS A 105 -0.48 22.80 -10.83
CA LYS A 105 -1.46 22.35 -9.81
C LYS A 105 -1.69 20.82 -9.82
N THR A 106 -1.04 20.11 -10.72
CA THR A 106 -1.20 18.66 -10.90
C THR A 106 0.12 18.00 -10.61
N MET A 107 0.09 16.86 -9.93
CA MET A 107 1.24 16.00 -9.72
C MET A 107 1.23 14.89 -10.78
N LEU A 108 2.34 14.73 -11.49
CA LEU A 108 2.61 13.59 -12.36
C LEU A 108 3.42 12.56 -11.57
N GLY A 109 3.03 11.30 -11.66
CA GLY A 109 3.74 10.17 -11.06
C GLY A 109 4.06 9.09 -12.08
N VAL A 110 5.21 8.43 -11.90
CA VAL A 110 5.59 7.22 -12.63
C VAL A 110 6.03 6.18 -11.63
N SER A 111 5.59 4.95 -11.79
CA SER A 111 5.93 3.85 -10.88
C SER A 111 6.25 2.57 -11.64
N VAL A 112 7.18 1.80 -11.10
CA VAL A 112 7.50 0.45 -11.56
C VAL A 112 7.61 -0.43 -10.32
N ARG A 113 7.03 -1.62 -10.40
CA ARG A 113 7.13 -2.68 -9.39
C ARG A 113 7.54 -3.96 -10.09
N TYR A 114 8.47 -4.69 -9.50
CA TYR A 114 8.96 -5.95 -10.02
C TYR A 114 9.05 -6.99 -8.91
N LEU A 115 8.23 -8.03 -9.01
CA LEU A 115 8.27 -9.18 -8.10
C LEU A 115 8.95 -10.34 -8.81
N ARG A 116 9.91 -10.96 -8.12
CA ARG A 116 10.57 -12.16 -8.60
C ARG A 116 10.56 -13.27 -7.54
N LEU A 117 10.46 -14.48 -8.01
CA LEU A 117 10.68 -15.70 -7.24
C LEU A 117 11.71 -16.55 -7.99
N GLY A 118 12.90 -16.66 -7.39
CA GLY A 118 13.99 -17.51 -7.85
C GLY A 118 14.31 -18.59 -6.81
N ASP A 119 15.26 -19.46 -7.14
CA ASP A 119 15.89 -20.43 -6.23
C ASP A 119 14.90 -21.42 -5.56
N ILE A 120 13.82 -21.82 -6.25
CA ILE A 120 13.02 -22.96 -5.82
C ILE A 120 13.56 -24.21 -6.49
N ASP A 121 13.84 -25.25 -5.68
CA ASP A 121 14.12 -26.61 -6.14
C ASP A 121 12.84 -27.18 -6.79
N ASN A 122 12.74 -26.97 -8.10
CA ASN A 122 11.59 -27.38 -8.88
C ASN A 122 11.82 -28.80 -9.38
N ARG A 123 10.91 -29.72 -9.04
CA ARG A 123 10.99 -31.14 -9.39
C ARG A 123 9.71 -31.59 -10.08
N ASP A 124 9.84 -32.60 -10.95
CA ASP A 124 8.68 -33.27 -11.53
C ASP A 124 7.95 -34.15 -10.50
N GLU A 125 6.87 -34.80 -10.93
CA GLU A 125 6.06 -35.69 -10.09
C GLU A 125 6.82 -36.89 -9.50
N ILE A 126 7.95 -37.25 -10.08
CA ILE A 126 8.81 -38.35 -9.63
C ILE A 126 10.08 -37.85 -8.93
N GLY A 127 10.19 -36.56 -8.66
CA GLY A 127 11.27 -35.96 -7.89
C GLY A 127 12.53 -35.60 -8.67
N ILE A 128 12.51 -35.67 -10.01
CA ILE A 128 13.65 -35.26 -10.85
C ILE A 128 13.70 -33.73 -10.92
N PRO A 129 14.86 -33.08 -10.67
CA PRO A 129 15.00 -31.65 -10.80
C PRO A 129 14.65 -31.17 -12.20
N LEU A 130 13.71 -30.21 -12.28
CA LEU A 130 13.38 -29.49 -13.51
C LEU A 130 14.34 -28.32 -13.61
N ASN A 131 15.29 -28.37 -14.52
CA ASN A 131 16.21 -27.27 -14.78
C ASN A 131 15.47 -26.15 -15.51
N TYR A 132 14.73 -25.30 -14.78
CA TYR A 132 14.28 -24.02 -15.32
C TYR A 132 15.45 -23.04 -15.32
N ALA A 133 15.84 -22.59 -16.49
CA ALA A 133 16.82 -21.51 -16.63
C ALA A 133 16.12 -20.18 -16.32
N GLY A 134 16.14 -19.73 -15.07
CA GLY A 134 15.61 -18.42 -14.66
C GLY A 134 14.62 -18.46 -13.49
N ASP A 135 14.09 -17.31 -13.16
CA ASP A 135 13.10 -17.15 -12.09
C ASP A 135 11.76 -17.80 -12.48
N ILE A 136 11.13 -18.51 -11.56
CA ILE A 136 9.83 -19.16 -11.75
C ILE A 136 8.70 -18.14 -11.87
N MET A 137 8.80 -17.01 -11.14
CA MET A 137 7.87 -15.89 -11.25
C MET A 137 8.62 -14.60 -11.54
N GLN A 138 8.11 -13.86 -12.53
CA GLN A 138 8.61 -12.54 -12.92
C GLN A 138 7.42 -11.65 -13.24
N ASN A 139 7.01 -10.83 -12.30
CA ASN A 139 5.80 -10.03 -12.43
C ASN A 139 6.16 -8.55 -12.39
N LEU A 140 5.83 -7.82 -13.45
CA LEU A 140 6.10 -6.40 -13.62
C LEU A 140 4.80 -5.61 -13.64
N VAL A 141 4.76 -4.51 -12.91
CA VAL A 141 3.71 -3.49 -13.00
C VAL A 141 4.37 -2.15 -13.28
N ALA A 142 3.96 -1.49 -14.36
CA ALA A 142 4.34 -0.11 -14.65
C ALA A 142 3.10 0.77 -14.59
N GLY A 143 3.21 1.95 -13.97
CA GLY A 143 2.09 2.86 -13.77
C GLY A 143 2.43 4.31 -14.10
N VAL A 144 1.44 5.03 -14.63
CA VAL A 144 1.47 6.49 -14.79
C VAL A 144 0.29 7.07 -14.03
N SER A 145 0.56 8.04 -13.17
CA SER A 145 -0.41 8.62 -12.24
C SER A 145 -0.53 10.12 -12.42
N LEU A 146 -1.74 10.62 -12.22
CA LEU A 146 -2.03 12.04 -12.11
C LEU A 146 -2.80 12.29 -10.81
N ALA A 147 -2.43 13.33 -10.08
CA ALA A 147 -3.12 13.71 -8.86
C ALA A 147 -3.25 15.22 -8.74
N ARG A 148 -4.35 15.71 -8.13
CA ARG A 148 -4.61 17.13 -7.96
C ARG A 148 -5.49 17.40 -6.75
N THR A 149 -5.20 18.52 -6.07
CA THR A 149 -6.03 19.04 -4.99
C THR A 149 -7.10 20.00 -5.53
N PHE A 150 -8.33 19.78 -5.10
CA PHE A 150 -9.49 20.64 -5.37
C PHE A 150 -9.99 21.29 -4.09
N PHE A 151 -10.43 22.53 -4.19
CA PHE A 151 -10.99 23.29 -3.07
C PHE A 151 -10.09 23.36 -1.81
N GLY A 152 -8.80 23.01 -1.93
CA GLY A 152 -7.85 22.97 -0.82
C GLY A 152 -8.02 21.82 0.18
N VAL A 153 -9.02 20.94 0.01
CA VAL A 153 -9.36 19.87 0.96
C VAL A 153 -9.62 18.52 0.31
N LEU A 154 -9.92 18.47 -0.99
CA LEU A 154 -10.22 17.23 -1.72
C LEU A 154 -9.08 16.93 -2.68
N ASP A 155 -8.36 15.85 -2.42
CA ASP A 155 -7.33 15.33 -3.29
C ASP A 155 -7.93 14.21 -4.14
N LEU A 156 -7.75 14.28 -5.45
CA LEU A 156 -8.15 13.23 -6.38
C LEU A 156 -6.91 12.74 -7.14
N GLY A 157 -6.87 11.45 -7.43
CA GLY A 157 -5.79 10.85 -8.19
C GLY A 157 -6.24 9.63 -8.98
N GLY A 158 -5.55 9.35 -10.08
CA GLY A 158 -5.76 8.17 -10.89
C GLY A 158 -4.44 7.64 -11.44
N THR A 159 -4.39 6.32 -11.67
CA THR A 159 -3.23 5.62 -12.23
C THR A 159 -3.69 4.70 -13.35
N ALA A 160 -3.02 4.74 -14.49
CA ALA A 160 -3.11 3.72 -15.53
C ALA A 160 -1.94 2.74 -15.35
N LYS A 161 -2.22 1.44 -15.34
CA LYS A 161 -1.26 0.37 -15.09
C LYS A 161 -1.14 -0.56 -16.28
N TYR A 162 0.09 -0.95 -16.58
CA TYR A 162 0.45 -2.08 -17.41
C TYR A 162 0.97 -3.20 -16.50
N ILE A 163 0.43 -4.40 -16.65
CA ILE A 163 0.73 -5.56 -15.83
C ILE A 163 1.23 -6.66 -16.77
N ASN A 164 2.42 -7.18 -16.48
CA ASN A 164 3.01 -8.31 -17.19
C ASN A 164 3.41 -9.36 -16.16
N GLU A 165 2.71 -10.46 -16.16
CA GLU A 165 2.89 -11.59 -15.26
C GLU A 165 3.46 -12.76 -16.04
N ASN A 166 4.53 -13.36 -15.53
CA ASN A 166 5.12 -14.58 -16.07
C ASN A 166 5.32 -15.56 -14.92
N ASN A 167 4.49 -16.59 -14.88
CA ASN A 167 4.51 -17.64 -13.87
C ASN A 167 4.80 -18.98 -14.56
N ALA A 168 5.97 -19.57 -14.27
CA ALA A 168 6.42 -20.86 -14.80
C ALA A 168 6.30 -20.95 -16.34
N GLY A 169 6.62 -19.86 -17.06
CA GLY A 169 6.56 -19.80 -18.52
C GLY A 169 5.19 -19.41 -19.10
N THR A 170 4.14 -19.34 -18.28
CA THR A 170 2.83 -18.83 -18.71
C THR A 170 2.80 -17.32 -18.51
N ARG A 171 2.56 -16.58 -19.61
CA ARG A 171 2.58 -15.13 -19.61
C ARG A 171 1.18 -14.54 -19.78
N HIS A 172 0.82 -13.65 -18.86
CA HIS A 172 -0.40 -12.83 -18.91
C HIS A 172 -0.05 -11.35 -18.99
N ILE A 173 -0.74 -10.63 -19.87
CA ILE A 173 -0.56 -9.17 -20.02
C ILE A 173 -1.92 -8.52 -19.84
N ASN A 174 -2.00 -7.64 -18.84
CA ASN A 174 -3.21 -6.96 -18.46
C ASN A 174 -3.01 -5.45 -18.34
N THR A 175 -4.10 -4.71 -18.41
CA THR A 175 -4.16 -3.28 -18.07
C THR A 175 -5.19 -3.06 -16.98
N ALA A 176 -4.90 -2.15 -16.07
CA ALA A 176 -5.82 -1.79 -15.00
C ALA A 176 -5.74 -0.29 -14.69
N PHE A 177 -6.77 0.22 -14.03
CA PHE A 177 -6.83 1.60 -13.60
C PHE A 177 -7.08 1.66 -12.09
N ASP A 178 -6.48 2.65 -11.43
CA ASP A 178 -6.79 3.02 -10.06
C ASP A 178 -7.43 4.41 -10.04
N ALA A 179 -8.40 4.60 -9.16
CA ALA A 179 -8.96 5.91 -8.86
C ALA A 179 -9.05 6.10 -7.36
N GLY A 180 -8.51 7.19 -6.86
CA GLY A 180 -8.45 7.48 -5.45
C GLY A 180 -8.91 8.89 -5.10
N ALA A 181 -9.41 9.04 -3.88
CA ALA A 181 -9.80 10.31 -3.30
C ALA A 181 -9.33 10.38 -1.84
N LYS A 182 -8.94 11.57 -1.39
CA LYS A 182 -8.69 11.89 0.01
C LYS A 182 -9.40 13.19 0.36
N LEU A 183 -10.09 13.20 1.49
CA LEU A 183 -10.74 14.39 2.04
C LEU A 183 -10.06 14.79 3.34
N ARG A 184 -9.49 15.98 3.36
CA ARG A 184 -8.76 16.55 4.49
C ARG A 184 -9.66 17.54 5.24
N LEU A 185 -9.94 17.25 6.49
CA LEU A 185 -10.84 18.04 7.33
C LEU A 185 -10.07 18.61 8.53
N PHE A 186 -10.57 19.73 9.05
CA PHE A 186 -10.05 20.40 10.27
C PHE A 186 -8.52 20.62 10.23
N GLY A 187 -8.00 21.09 9.08
CA GLY A 187 -6.56 21.34 8.91
C GLY A 187 -5.74 20.05 8.95
N ASN A 188 -6.18 19.00 8.25
CA ASN A 188 -5.58 17.66 8.17
C ASN A 188 -5.65 16.83 9.48
N ARG A 189 -6.38 17.29 10.50
CA ARG A 189 -6.56 16.52 11.73
C ARG A 189 -7.39 15.26 11.51
N VAL A 190 -8.36 15.33 10.60
CA VAL A 190 -9.14 14.16 10.18
C VAL A 190 -9.00 14.01 8.68
N VAL A 191 -8.63 12.84 8.23
CA VAL A 191 -8.49 12.51 6.81
C VAL A 191 -9.30 11.26 6.51
N LEU A 192 -10.11 11.32 5.46
CA LEU A 192 -10.82 10.17 4.92
C LEU A 192 -10.21 9.82 3.56
N GLY A 193 -10.02 8.54 3.30
CA GLY A 193 -9.47 8.04 2.04
C GLY A 193 -10.36 6.97 1.43
N PHE A 194 -10.55 7.04 0.12
CA PHE A 194 -11.29 6.05 -0.66
C PHE A 194 -10.53 5.72 -1.94
N MET A 195 -10.61 4.47 -2.37
CA MET A 195 -9.90 4.03 -3.56
C MET A 195 -10.59 2.81 -4.20
N GLY A 196 -10.77 2.87 -5.52
CA GLY A 196 -10.95 1.70 -6.38
C GLY A 196 -9.60 1.34 -7.00
N GLN A 197 -9.13 0.14 -6.76
CA GLN A 197 -7.80 -0.34 -7.19
C GLN A 197 -7.96 -1.49 -8.17
N ASN A 198 -7.10 -1.51 -9.20
CA ASN A 198 -7.06 -2.57 -10.21
C ASN A 198 -8.40 -2.74 -10.95
N MET A 199 -9.01 -1.63 -11.40
CA MET A 199 -10.18 -1.66 -12.27
C MET A 199 -9.73 -2.09 -13.67
N GLY A 200 -10.03 -3.33 -14.05
CA GLY A 200 -9.67 -3.96 -15.31
C GLY A 200 -10.53 -5.18 -15.57
N ASP A 201 -9.99 -6.16 -16.26
CA ASP A 201 -10.62 -7.47 -16.42
C ASP A 201 -10.61 -8.18 -15.06
N GLN A 202 -11.80 -8.37 -14.48
CA GLN A 202 -11.95 -8.89 -13.12
C GLN A 202 -11.68 -10.41 -13.02
N ASP A 203 -11.70 -11.11 -14.13
CA ASP A 203 -11.34 -12.54 -14.17
C ASP A 203 -9.82 -12.72 -14.09
N GLU A 204 -9.06 -11.71 -14.52
CA GLU A 204 -7.60 -11.73 -14.55
C GLU A 204 -6.97 -10.89 -13.42
N VAL A 205 -7.62 -9.77 -13.04
CA VAL A 205 -7.04 -8.79 -12.12
C VAL A 205 -7.95 -8.59 -10.90
N PRO A 206 -7.45 -8.78 -9.66
CA PRO A 206 -8.27 -8.64 -8.45
C PRO A 206 -8.64 -7.17 -8.21
N PHE A 207 -9.86 -6.79 -8.53
CA PHE A 207 -10.38 -5.48 -8.18
C PHE A 207 -10.51 -5.35 -6.67
N ALA A 208 -10.10 -4.20 -6.13
CA ALA A 208 -10.23 -3.88 -4.71
C ALA A 208 -10.94 -2.55 -4.50
N LEU A 209 -11.86 -2.53 -3.54
CA LEU A 209 -12.41 -1.30 -2.98
C LEU A 209 -11.84 -1.09 -1.58
N ARG A 210 -11.22 0.07 -1.37
CA ARG A 210 -10.60 0.46 -0.10
C ARG A 210 -11.27 1.70 0.48
N GLY A 211 -11.47 1.71 1.78
CA GLY A 211 -11.93 2.89 2.51
C GLY A 211 -11.25 2.98 3.86
N GLY A 212 -10.76 4.14 4.21
CA GLY A 212 -10.05 4.34 5.47
C GLY A 212 -10.22 5.74 6.02
N GLY A 213 -9.88 5.89 7.29
CA GLY A 213 -9.86 7.17 7.98
C GLY A 213 -8.66 7.27 8.92
N ALA A 214 -8.22 8.48 9.16
CA ALA A 214 -7.14 8.75 10.10
C ALA A 214 -7.41 10.01 10.92
N ILE A 215 -6.91 9.99 12.15
CA ILE A 215 -6.87 11.14 13.07
C ILE A 215 -5.40 11.45 13.32
N ASN A 216 -4.99 12.65 12.93
CA ASN A 216 -3.61 13.12 13.04
C ASN A 216 -3.50 14.16 14.14
N THR A 217 -2.49 13.99 14.98
CA THR A 217 -2.04 15.00 15.93
C THR A 217 -0.55 15.30 15.71
N LYS A 218 0.03 16.19 16.47
CA LYS A 218 1.47 16.48 16.40
C LYS A 218 2.33 15.27 16.81
N TYR A 219 1.85 14.45 17.74
CA TYR A 219 2.65 13.39 18.36
C TYR A 219 2.17 11.99 18.04
N PHE A 220 0.97 11.83 17.53
CA PHE A 220 0.45 10.52 17.14
C PHE A 220 -0.57 10.60 16.02
N THR A 221 -0.65 9.53 15.26
CA THR A 221 -1.69 9.26 14.27
C THR A 221 -2.36 7.93 14.60
N VAL A 222 -3.69 7.88 14.50
CA VAL A 222 -4.47 6.64 14.54
C VAL A 222 -5.19 6.50 13.23
N ALA A 223 -5.09 5.35 12.59
CA ALA A 223 -5.72 5.08 11.31
C ALA A 223 -6.44 3.74 11.30
N GLY A 224 -7.50 3.65 10.51
CA GLY A 224 -8.21 2.41 10.23
C GLY A 224 -8.58 2.33 8.76
N GLU A 225 -8.58 1.12 8.21
CA GLU A 225 -8.91 0.84 6.82
C GLU A 225 -9.67 -0.48 6.70
N ALA A 226 -10.59 -0.53 5.75
CA ALA A 226 -11.21 -1.76 5.27
C ALA A 226 -10.98 -1.89 3.77
N VAL A 227 -10.69 -3.11 3.31
CA VAL A 227 -10.50 -3.45 1.90
C VAL A 227 -11.32 -4.69 1.56
N ARG A 228 -12.03 -4.62 0.44
CA ARG A 228 -12.75 -5.74 -0.16
C ARG A 228 -12.18 -5.99 -1.55
N TYR A 229 -11.66 -7.19 -1.77
CA TYR A 229 -11.31 -7.70 -3.09
C TYR A 229 -12.48 -8.48 -3.68
N THR A 230 -12.54 -8.57 -5.01
CA THR A 230 -13.58 -9.37 -5.69
C THR A 230 -13.45 -10.87 -5.43
N ASP A 231 -12.23 -11.32 -5.19
CA ASP A 231 -11.85 -12.72 -5.00
C ASP A 231 -11.37 -13.04 -3.58
N ASP A 232 -11.73 -12.22 -2.56
CA ASP A 232 -11.26 -12.39 -1.18
C ASP A 232 -12.29 -11.87 -0.16
N GLU A 233 -12.11 -12.23 1.10
CA GLU A 233 -12.91 -11.72 2.21
C GLU A 233 -12.65 -10.23 2.49
N LEU A 234 -13.56 -9.62 3.25
CA LEU A 234 -13.34 -8.29 3.79
C LEU A 234 -12.17 -8.33 4.76
N ARG A 235 -11.15 -7.54 4.46
CA ARG A 235 -10.01 -7.36 5.34
C ARG A 235 -10.03 -5.97 5.96
N TYR A 236 -9.55 -5.87 7.19
CA TYR A 236 -9.44 -4.59 7.89
C TYR A 236 -8.11 -4.49 8.63
N GLY A 237 -7.66 -3.27 8.76
CA GLY A 237 -6.45 -2.93 9.49
C GLY A 237 -6.64 -1.71 10.37
N ILE A 238 -5.88 -1.67 11.45
CA ILE A 238 -5.80 -0.53 12.35
C ILE A 238 -4.33 -0.28 12.65
N GLY A 239 -3.92 0.98 12.67
CA GLY A 239 -2.54 1.36 12.94
C GLY A 239 -2.44 2.59 13.83
N VAL A 240 -1.35 2.63 14.58
CA VAL A 240 -0.95 3.78 15.39
C VAL A 240 0.49 4.14 15.02
N ALA A 241 0.74 5.42 14.77
CA ALA A 241 2.08 5.97 14.66
C ALA A 241 2.32 6.97 15.78
N ILE A 242 3.50 6.91 16.38
CA ILE A 242 4.01 7.89 17.35
C ILE A 242 5.06 8.72 16.64
N HIS A 243 4.88 10.03 16.62
CA HIS A 243 5.77 10.97 15.97
C HIS A 243 6.67 11.65 17.01
N ILE A 244 7.96 11.55 16.82
CA ILE A 244 8.97 12.30 17.56
C ILE A 244 9.43 13.42 16.64
N PRO A 245 8.93 14.65 16.83
CA PRO A 245 9.19 15.74 15.90
C PRO A 245 10.64 16.24 15.99
N GLU A 246 11.08 16.91 14.93
CA GLU A 246 12.44 17.44 14.80
C GLU A 246 12.83 18.39 15.93
N GLU A 247 11.89 19.13 16.50
CA GLU A 247 12.17 20.02 17.65
C GLU A 247 12.69 19.26 18.89
N VAL A 248 12.41 17.96 19.00
CA VAL A 248 12.89 17.12 20.10
C VAL A 248 14.27 16.55 19.80
N VAL A 249 14.51 16.13 18.56
CA VAL A 249 15.75 15.42 18.16
C VAL A 249 16.76 16.35 17.50
N GLN A 250 16.32 17.54 17.03
CA GLN A 250 17.11 18.60 16.39
C GLN A 250 17.76 18.25 15.03
N VAL A 251 17.50 17.05 14.50
CA VAL A 251 18.14 16.57 13.25
C VAL A 251 17.14 15.98 12.28
N ALA A 252 16.07 15.36 12.80
CA ALA A 252 15.13 14.61 11.99
C ALA A 252 13.82 14.32 12.75
N THR A 253 12.78 13.94 12.02
CA THR A 253 11.57 13.35 12.57
C THR A 253 11.71 11.84 12.61
N PHE A 254 11.30 11.22 13.71
CA PHE A 254 11.21 9.76 13.85
C PHE A 254 9.76 9.33 14.07
N ASP A 255 9.38 8.27 13.39
CA ASP A 255 8.08 7.63 13.54
C ASP A 255 8.25 6.22 14.05
N LEU A 256 7.49 5.84 15.07
CA LEU A 256 7.33 4.45 15.49
C LEU A 256 5.91 4.01 15.14
N ARG A 257 5.77 2.87 14.46
CA ARG A 257 4.49 2.42 13.92
C ARG A 257 4.18 1.02 14.40
N VAL A 258 2.93 0.82 14.81
CA VAL A 258 2.38 -0.49 15.19
C VAL A 258 1.04 -0.64 14.49
N GLY A 259 0.79 -1.79 13.91
CA GLY A 259 -0.46 -2.08 13.22
C GLY A 259 -0.99 -3.47 13.53
N TYR A 260 -2.27 -3.63 13.31
CA TYR A 260 -2.98 -4.92 13.31
C TYR A 260 -3.68 -5.07 11.97
N TYR A 261 -3.54 -6.23 11.34
CA TYR A 261 -4.21 -6.57 10.08
C TYR A 261 -4.84 -7.95 10.15
N ASN A 262 -6.15 -8.08 9.88
CA ASN A 262 -6.89 -9.34 9.96
C ASN A 262 -6.68 -10.23 8.74
N ARG A 263 -5.43 -10.46 8.35
CA ARG A 263 -5.12 -11.40 7.27
C ARG A 263 -5.26 -12.85 7.74
N GLU A 264 -5.51 -13.75 6.81
CA GLU A 264 -5.35 -15.16 7.08
C GLU A 264 -3.87 -15.47 7.32
N THR A 265 -3.59 -16.16 8.40
CA THR A 265 -2.26 -16.67 8.70
C THR A 265 -2.28 -18.17 8.43
N THR A 266 -1.50 -18.61 7.44
CA THR A 266 -1.32 -20.03 7.18
C THR A 266 -0.35 -20.60 8.21
N GLY A 267 -0.78 -21.57 9.02
CA GLY A 267 0.08 -22.30 9.92
C GLY A 267 -0.57 -22.70 11.23
N PHE A 268 -0.11 -23.82 11.78
CA PHE A 268 -0.46 -24.26 13.12
C PHE A 268 0.31 -23.38 14.11
N ALA A 269 -0.41 -22.76 15.04
CA ALA A 269 0.22 -22.07 16.16
C ALA A 269 0.88 -23.12 17.04
N GLU A 270 2.21 -23.09 17.21
CA GLU A 270 2.84 -23.76 18.35
C GLU A 270 2.41 -22.97 19.59
N SER A 271 1.45 -23.53 20.32
CA SER A 271 0.89 -22.90 21.50
C SER A 271 1.85 -23.02 22.67
N GLY A 272 2.21 -21.92 23.29
CA GLY A 272 2.78 -21.91 24.63
C GLY A 272 3.94 -20.98 24.96
N SER A 273 4.52 -20.26 23.98
CA SER A 273 5.60 -19.33 24.26
C SER A 273 5.09 -17.99 24.84
N VAL A 274 5.95 -17.28 25.59
CA VAL A 274 5.63 -15.92 26.06
C VAL A 274 5.39 -14.99 24.86
N ALA A 275 6.10 -15.19 23.77
CA ALA A 275 5.92 -14.47 22.52
C ALA A 275 4.53 -14.67 21.92
N ASP A 276 3.95 -15.89 22.01
CA ASP A 276 2.57 -16.18 21.61
C ASP A 276 1.56 -15.36 22.42
N ARG A 277 1.77 -15.26 23.73
CA ARG A 277 0.84 -14.56 24.63
C ARG A 277 0.79 -13.05 24.38
N ILE A 278 1.88 -12.46 23.90
CA ILE A 278 1.97 -11.04 23.56
C ILE A 278 1.78 -10.77 22.07
N GLY A 279 1.43 -11.80 21.28
CA GLY A 279 1.10 -11.64 19.85
C GLY A 279 2.29 -11.36 18.94
N LEU A 280 3.52 -11.64 19.36
CA LEU A 280 4.74 -11.43 18.58
C LEU A 280 5.26 -12.69 17.87
N THR A 281 4.41 -13.69 17.72
CA THR A 281 4.77 -14.92 16.98
C THR A 281 4.63 -14.74 15.47
N THR A 282 5.15 -15.71 14.74
CA THR A 282 5.03 -15.79 13.28
C THR A 282 3.58 -15.82 12.79
N THR A 283 2.62 -16.25 13.64
CA THR A 283 1.18 -16.20 13.40
C THR A 283 0.55 -14.85 13.77
N SER A 284 1.34 -13.92 14.31
CA SER A 284 0.84 -12.61 14.72
C SER A 284 0.26 -11.83 13.54
N LYS A 285 -0.86 -11.17 13.81
CA LYS A 285 -1.47 -10.18 12.91
C LYS A 285 -0.93 -8.77 13.17
N ILE A 286 0.06 -8.63 14.06
CA ILE A 286 0.70 -7.37 14.42
C ILE A 286 1.83 -7.07 13.45
N THR A 287 1.90 -5.84 13.00
CA THR A 287 2.97 -5.29 12.16
C THR A 287 3.69 -4.21 12.92
N LEU A 288 4.98 -4.07 12.67
CA LEU A 288 5.84 -3.09 13.33
C LEU A 288 6.62 -2.32 12.27
N GLY A 289 6.98 -1.09 12.57
CA GLY A 289 7.87 -0.34 11.71
C GLY A 289 8.35 0.95 12.33
N PHE A 290 9.29 1.55 11.63
CA PHE A 290 9.79 2.88 11.98
C PHE A 290 10.03 3.71 10.71
N GLY A 291 10.05 5.02 10.87
CA GLY A 291 10.39 5.99 9.85
C GLY A 291 11.38 7.01 10.38
N PHE A 292 12.22 7.48 9.50
CA PHE A 292 13.13 8.57 9.70
C PHE A 292 12.99 9.55 8.54
N TYR A 293 12.93 10.83 8.83
CA TYR A 293 12.95 11.86 7.79
C TYR A 293 13.72 13.09 8.27
N SER A 294 14.64 13.55 7.42
CA SER A 294 15.35 14.82 7.60
C SER A 294 15.24 15.65 6.33
N SER A 295 14.97 16.94 6.49
CA SER A 295 14.80 17.88 5.37
C SER A 295 16.13 18.49 4.88
N GLU A 296 17.23 18.28 5.59
CA GLU A 296 18.49 19.03 5.40
C GLU A 296 19.73 18.14 5.20
N ILE A 297 19.59 16.89 4.77
CA ILE A 297 20.75 16.05 4.50
C ILE A 297 21.32 16.43 3.13
N PHE A 298 22.49 17.06 3.09
CA PHE A 298 23.16 17.54 1.87
C PHE A 298 22.29 18.43 0.96
N GLY A 299 21.33 19.16 1.55
CA GLY A 299 20.41 20.02 0.80
C GLY A 299 19.21 19.28 0.16
N TYR A 300 19.02 18.02 0.52
CA TYR A 300 17.93 17.17 0.09
C TYR A 300 17.09 16.71 1.29
N GLY A 301 15.81 16.48 1.06
CA GLY A 301 14.98 15.72 1.99
C GLY A 301 15.27 14.23 1.83
N VAL A 302 15.66 13.56 2.92
CA VAL A 302 15.95 12.13 2.93
C VAL A 302 15.02 11.43 3.91
N GLY A 303 14.33 10.40 3.43
CA GLY A 303 13.47 9.53 4.25
C GLY A 303 13.92 8.08 4.19
N LEU A 304 13.77 7.39 5.30
CA LEU A 304 13.96 5.95 5.44
C LEU A 304 12.76 5.38 6.18
N ASP A 305 12.10 4.41 5.60
CA ASP A 305 10.96 3.73 6.22
C ASP A 305 11.18 2.22 6.21
N TYR A 306 10.84 1.58 7.32
CA TYR A 306 10.95 0.14 7.50
C TYR A 306 9.65 -0.45 8.06
N ALA A 307 9.31 -1.65 7.60
CA ALA A 307 8.22 -2.44 8.12
C ALA A 307 8.60 -3.91 8.29
N MET A 308 8.08 -4.51 9.33
CA MET A 308 8.18 -5.92 9.65
C MET A 308 6.77 -6.51 9.75
N MET A 309 6.54 -7.59 9.01
CA MET A 309 5.22 -8.24 8.91
C MET A 309 5.38 -9.74 9.14
N PRO A 310 4.94 -10.28 10.29
CA PRO A 310 4.89 -11.71 10.49
C PRO A 310 3.96 -12.38 9.47
N SER A 311 4.33 -13.52 8.92
CA SER A 311 3.62 -14.23 7.84
C SER A 311 3.36 -15.71 8.16
N GLY A 312 3.17 -16.04 9.43
CA GLY A 312 2.89 -17.40 9.89
C GLY A 312 4.09 -18.31 9.73
N VAL A 313 3.86 -19.57 9.35
CA VAL A 313 4.91 -20.59 9.12
C VAL A 313 5.90 -20.19 8.02
N LEU A 314 5.54 -19.20 7.21
CA LEU A 314 6.42 -18.70 6.15
C LEU A 314 7.49 -17.73 6.70
N GLY A 315 7.42 -17.37 7.99
CA GLY A 315 8.38 -16.47 8.63
C GLY A 315 7.92 -15.02 8.68
N THR A 316 8.86 -14.10 8.57
CA THR A 316 8.62 -12.66 8.64
C THR A 316 9.05 -11.99 7.35
N ALA A 317 8.19 -11.17 6.79
CA ALA A 317 8.52 -10.29 5.67
C ALA A 317 9.10 -8.97 6.18
N HIS A 318 10.10 -8.45 5.50
CA HIS A 318 10.79 -7.20 5.80
C HIS A 318 10.72 -6.28 4.59
N GLN A 319 10.32 -5.05 4.82
CA GLN A 319 10.27 -4.03 3.77
C GLN A 319 11.05 -2.79 4.18
N LEU A 320 11.84 -2.26 3.27
CA LEU A 320 12.61 -1.03 3.43
C LEU A 320 12.30 -0.10 2.27
N ALA A 321 12.17 1.20 2.53
CA ALA A 321 12.12 2.22 1.50
C ALA A 321 13.06 3.39 1.83
N VAL A 322 13.65 3.95 0.78
CA VAL A 322 14.44 5.18 0.82
C VAL A 322 13.78 6.20 -0.07
N ARG A 323 13.58 7.42 0.44
CA ARG A 323 13.00 8.56 -0.27
C ARG A 323 14.01 9.70 -0.37
N LEU A 324 14.05 10.33 -1.54
CA LEU A 324 14.82 11.55 -1.79
C LEU A 324 13.88 12.62 -2.33
N GLN A 325 13.87 13.80 -1.71
CA GLN A 325 13.12 14.97 -2.13
C GLN A 325 14.09 16.09 -2.59
N PHE A 326 13.76 16.75 -3.70
CA PHE A 326 14.61 17.77 -4.33
C PHE A 326 13.83 18.76 -5.19
#